data_4617d62f8f20f7d17c51562aa99e92a8
#
_entry.id   4617d62f8f20f7d17c51562aa99e92a8
#
_cell.length_a   1.000
_cell.length_b   1.000
_cell.length_c   1.000
_cell.angle_alpha   90.00
_cell.angle_beta   90.00
_cell.angle_gamma   90.00
#
_symmetry.space_group_name_H-M   'P 1'
#
loop_
_entity.id
_entity.type
_entity.pdbx_description
1 polymer ?
#
loop_
_entity_poly.entity_id
_entity_poly.type
_entity_poly.pdbx_seq_one_letter_code
_entity_poly.pdbx_strand_id
1 'polypeptide(L)'
;MRVVSVIPNPQAFYLPSGPVAVLMIHGFNGSPASIKPWAQGLADLGFSVAAPCLPGHGTTWEDMNNTTWQQWYEEVDREFTRLKQKHERVFVAGFSMGGALSLRLASIRGSEIEGLILINPAIKDTRLRVKLVPLLKYLVGSIKGSRSDVAAPNPPRHSYLRTPLKAFDSLQKLWALVRQDLYLVDLPLMVGYSINDHVVDPSNSEVIIDNVSSVDIREVVFERSFHNVALDYDLDILIEESRVFINDVLSGEVERSDRGSLDAQFESIISGLSLDESAPTTFLDELEQLDAIEKYPGDNKALPQLSSIQRAALLGVIGGPLYIIAVQILGLDLLGLGPWPGGIALVAGIFAFFYQIKPDADEDGDGSAI
;
A
#
# COMPACT_ATOMS: atom_id res chain seq x y z
N MET A 1 18.64 -11.95 -28.18
CA MET A 1 17.84 -12.96 -27.47
C MET A 1 17.30 -12.32 -26.19
N ARG A 2 15.99 -12.09 -26.10
CA ARG A 2 15.38 -11.64 -24.83
C ARG A 2 15.37 -12.85 -23.90
N VAL A 3 16.10 -12.78 -22.78
CA VAL A 3 16.00 -13.77 -21.71
C VAL A 3 14.65 -13.53 -21.05
N VAL A 4 13.65 -14.32 -21.40
CA VAL A 4 12.37 -14.35 -20.67
C VAL A 4 12.69 -15.04 -19.36
N SER A 5 12.67 -14.30 -18.27
CA SER A 5 12.88 -14.83 -16.93
C SER A 5 11.58 -15.53 -16.51
N VAL A 6 11.52 -16.83 -16.73
CA VAL A 6 10.41 -17.68 -16.28
C VAL A 6 10.51 -17.82 -14.75
N ILE A 7 9.41 -17.52 -14.04
CA ILE A 7 9.29 -17.77 -12.60
C ILE A 7 9.02 -19.27 -12.41
N PRO A 8 9.84 -20.00 -11.65
CA PRO A 8 9.60 -21.42 -11.41
C PRO A 8 8.29 -21.64 -10.64
N ASN A 9 7.45 -22.57 -11.11
CA ASN A 9 6.20 -23.00 -10.49
C ASN A 9 5.27 -21.83 -10.04
N PRO A 10 4.86 -20.92 -10.93
CA PRO A 10 4.07 -19.75 -10.55
C PRO A 10 2.59 -20.08 -10.31
N GLN A 11 2.17 -21.33 -10.46
CA GLN A 11 0.77 -21.73 -10.46
C GLN A 11 0.13 -21.63 -9.06
N ALA A 12 -1.19 -21.35 -9.05
CA ALA A 12 -2.02 -21.50 -7.87
C ALA A 12 -1.93 -22.94 -7.34
N PHE A 13 -2.06 -23.09 -6.01
CA PHE A 13 -2.08 -24.41 -5.38
C PHE A 13 -3.12 -24.47 -4.27
N TYR A 14 -3.56 -25.70 -4.01
CA TYR A 14 -4.36 -26.05 -2.84
C TYR A 14 -3.72 -27.27 -2.17
N LEU A 15 -3.45 -27.15 -0.88
CA LEU A 15 -2.88 -28.20 -0.03
C LEU A 15 -3.97 -28.63 0.95
N PRO A 16 -4.75 -29.67 0.64
CA PRO A 16 -5.78 -30.17 1.55
C PRO A 16 -5.13 -30.86 2.75
N SER A 17 -5.57 -30.50 3.96
CA SER A 17 -5.09 -31.14 5.19
C SER A 17 -6.23 -31.25 6.21
N GLY A 18 -6.52 -30.22 7.01
CA GLY A 18 -7.53 -30.24 8.06
C GLY A 18 -8.82 -29.47 7.74
N PRO A 19 -9.73 -29.37 8.73
CA PRO A 19 -11.01 -28.67 8.58
C PRO A 19 -10.88 -27.14 8.56
N VAL A 20 -9.81 -26.59 9.14
CA VAL A 20 -9.50 -25.17 9.14
C VAL A 20 -8.70 -24.82 7.88
N ALA A 21 -9.09 -23.77 7.19
CA ALA A 21 -8.40 -23.32 5.98
C ALA A 21 -7.70 -21.98 6.17
N VAL A 22 -6.60 -21.80 5.42
CA VAL A 22 -5.88 -20.52 5.30
C VAL A 22 -5.82 -20.13 3.82
N LEU A 23 -6.37 -18.96 3.49
CA LEU A 23 -6.16 -18.32 2.20
C LEU A 23 -4.88 -17.51 2.25
N MET A 24 -3.90 -17.84 1.42
CA MET A 24 -2.61 -17.14 1.40
C MET A 24 -2.44 -16.31 0.13
N ILE A 25 -2.09 -15.03 0.28
CA ILE A 25 -2.01 -14.05 -0.81
C ILE A 25 -0.56 -13.56 -0.96
N HIS A 26 0.02 -13.79 -2.15
CA HIS A 26 1.40 -13.43 -2.44
C HIS A 26 1.62 -11.93 -2.74
N GLY A 27 2.89 -11.50 -2.78
CA GLY A 27 3.28 -10.12 -3.02
C GLY A 27 3.31 -9.70 -4.50
N PHE A 28 3.48 -8.38 -4.70
CA PHE A 28 3.63 -7.74 -6.00
C PHE A 28 4.86 -8.25 -6.75
N ASN A 29 4.76 -8.38 -8.07
CA ASN A 29 5.79 -8.98 -8.94
C ASN A 29 6.09 -10.47 -8.67
N GLY A 30 5.55 -11.06 -7.62
CA GLY A 30 5.78 -12.43 -7.21
C GLY A 30 4.80 -13.43 -7.79
N SER A 31 4.69 -14.57 -7.13
CA SER A 31 3.73 -15.63 -7.44
C SER A 31 3.50 -16.48 -6.18
N PRO A 32 2.54 -17.42 -6.17
CA PRO A 32 2.36 -18.34 -5.05
C PRO A 32 3.62 -19.08 -4.61
N ALA A 33 4.58 -19.31 -5.53
CA ALA A 33 5.85 -19.94 -5.20
C ALA A 33 6.66 -19.18 -4.15
N SER A 34 6.48 -17.87 -4.04
CA SER A 34 7.21 -17.02 -3.07
C SER A 34 6.78 -17.21 -1.61
N ILE A 35 5.60 -17.78 -1.38
CA ILE A 35 5.03 -18.07 -0.06
C ILE A 35 4.82 -19.58 0.17
N LYS A 36 5.26 -20.42 -0.76
CA LYS A 36 5.00 -21.86 -0.72
C LYS A 36 5.63 -22.56 0.50
N PRO A 37 6.87 -22.25 0.95
CA PRO A 37 7.43 -22.89 2.15
C PRO A 37 6.58 -22.61 3.41
N TRP A 38 6.10 -21.39 3.59
CA TRP A 38 5.18 -21.06 4.69
C TRP A 38 3.86 -21.83 4.57
N ALA A 39 3.26 -21.86 3.37
CA ALA A 39 2.04 -22.62 3.09
C ALA A 39 2.21 -24.12 3.38
N GLN A 40 3.35 -24.71 2.99
CA GLN A 40 3.64 -26.12 3.24
C GLN A 40 3.79 -26.40 4.74
N GLY A 41 4.50 -25.52 5.48
CA GLY A 41 4.63 -25.67 6.93
C GLY A 41 3.27 -25.67 7.64
N LEU A 42 2.34 -24.79 7.25
CA LEU A 42 0.98 -24.81 7.80
C LEU A 42 0.19 -26.05 7.38
N ALA A 43 0.35 -26.53 6.14
CA ALA A 43 -0.30 -27.75 5.67
C ALA A 43 0.20 -28.98 6.42
N ASP A 44 1.49 -29.07 6.71
CA ASP A 44 2.12 -30.17 7.48
C ASP A 44 1.63 -30.16 8.95
N LEU A 45 1.19 -29.01 9.44
CA LEU A 45 0.57 -28.83 10.78
C LEU A 45 -0.95 -29.08 10.80
N GLY A 46 -1.54 -29.48 9.67
CA GLY A 46 -2.95 -29.88 9.60
C GLY A 46 -3.92 -28.77 9.16
N PHE A 47 -3.44 -27.65 8.64
CA PHE A 47 -4.29 -26.62 8.06
C PHE A 47 -4.41 -26.80 6.54
N SER A 48 -5.60 -26.71 5.99
CA SER A 48 -5.78 -26.65 4.52
C SER A 48 -5.37 -25.30 4.01
N VAL A 49 -4.50 -25.26 2.99
CA VAL A 49 -3.94 -23.97 2.49
C VAL A 49 -4.25 -23.79 1.02
N ALA A 50 -4.80 -22.64 0.64
CA ALA A 50 -4.98 -22.23 -0.74
C ALA A 50 -4.20 -20.95 -1.04
N ALA A 51 -3.51 -20.93 -2.17
CA ALA A 51 -2.81 -19.75 -2.67
C ALA A 51 -3.15 -19.53 -4.16
N PRO A 52 -4.02 -18.56 -4.49
CA PRO A 52 -4.31 -18.22 -5.87
C PRO A 52 -3.12 -17.54 -6.53
N CYS A 53 -2.98 -17.72 -7.84
CA CYS A 53 -2.06 -16.92 -8.65
C CYS A 53 -2.83 -15.71 -9.19
N LEU A 54 -2.49 -14.53 -8.73
CA LEU A 54 -3.20 -13.31 -9.11
C LEU A 54 -3.04 -13.00 -10.61
N PRO A 55 -4.05 -12.44 -11.27
CA PRO A 55 -3.99 -12.09 -12.68
C PRO A 55 -2.72 -11.30 -13.05
N GLY A 56 -2.07 -11.69 -14.13
CA GLY A 56 -0.82 -11.10 -14.61
C GLY A 56 0.43 -11.44 -13.82
N HIS A 57 0.33 -12.21 -12.73
CA HIS A 57 1.47 -12.70 -11.96
C HIS A 57 1.92 -14.08 -12.46
N GLY A 58 3.19 -14.41 -12.23
CA GLY A 58 3.76 -15.69 -12.65
C GLY A 58 3.96 -15.86 -14.16
N THR A 59 3.73 -14.84 -14.96
CA THR A 59 3.88 -14.81 -16.43
C THR A 59 4.98 -13.83 -16.84
N THR A 60 4.63 -12.64 -17.34
CA THR A 60 5.55 -11.57 -17.71
C THR A 60 5.16 -10.26 -17.03
N TRP A 61 6.10 -9.31 -16.90
CA TRP A 61 5.78 -7.99 -16.37
C TRP A 61 4.84 -7.22 -17.32
N GLU A 62 4.88 -7.51 -18.62
CA GLU A 62 3.97 -6.97 -19.63
C GLU A 62 2.53 -7.40 -19.38
N ASP A 63 2.31 -8.68 -19.08
CA ASP A 63 0.99 -9.20 -18.73
C ASP A 63 0.47 -8.55 -17.45
N MET A 64 1.31 -8.46 -16.41
CA MET A 64 0.96 -7.81 -15.16
C MET A 64 0.62 -6.33 -15.36
N ASN A 65 1.31 -5.65 -16.29
CA ASN A 65 1.06 -4.23 -16.60
C ASN A 65 -0.32 -3.97 -17.24
N ASN A 66 -1.00 -5.01 -17.67
CA ASN A 66 -2.37 -4.97 -18.20
C ASN A 66 -3.43 -5.36 -17.17
N THR A 67 -3.04 -5.60 -15.92
CA THR A 67 -3.96 -5.93 -14.82
C THR A 67 -4.08 -4.81 -13.81
N THR A 68 -5.14 -4.85 -13.00
CA THR A 68 -5.46 -3.87 -11.98
C THR A 68 -5.66 -4.52 -10.61
N TRP A 69 -5.60 -3.74 -9.55
CA TRP A 69 -5.84 -4.22 -8.21
C TRP A 69 -7.25 -4.79 -8.02
N GLN A 70 -8.25 -4.31 -8.76
CA GLN A 70 -9.62 -4.84 -8.73
C GLN A 70 -9.65 -6.30 -9.21
N GLN A 71 -8.96 -6.60 -10.31
CA GLN A 71 -8.87 -7.96 -10.83
C GLN A 71 -8.11 -8.88 -9.86
N TRP A 72 -7.07 -8.38 -9.16
CA TRP A 72 -6.39 -9.15 -8.12
C TRP A 72 -7.31 -9.42 -6.93
N TYR A 73 -8.06 -8.41 -6.50
CA TYR A 73 -9.04 -8.54 -5.43
C TYR A 73 -10.17 -9.51 -5.79
N GLU A 74 -10.72 -9.44 -7.00
CA GLU A 74 -11.75 -10.37 -7.49
C GLU A 74 -11.26 -11.83 -7.45
N GLU A 75 -9.99 -12.09 -7.78
CA GLU A 75 -9.39 -13.43 -7.65
C GLU A 75 -9.32 -13.88 -6.19
N VAL A 76 -8.89 -12.99 -5.29
CA VAL A 76 -8.82 -13.25 -3.85
C VAL A 76 -10.22 -13.57 -3.29
N ASP A 77 -11.22 -12.74 -3.60
CA ASP A 77 -12.60 -12.92 -3.12
C ASP A 77 -13.23 -14.21 -3.67
N ARG A 78 -12.96 -14.55 -4.94
CA ARG A 78 -13.40 -15.81 -5.56
C ARG A 78 -12.82 -17.02 -4.84
N GLU A 79 -11.51 -17.00 -4.57
CA GLU A 79 -10.84 -18.10 -3.87
C GLU A 79 -11.29 -18.20 -2.41
N PHE A 80 -11.49 -17.07 -1.73
CA PHE A 80 -12.07 -17.04 -0.38
C PHE A 80 -13.46 -17.67 -0.36
N THR A 81 -14.31 -17.28 -1.30
CA THR A 81 -15.67 -17.84 -1.43
C THR A 81 -15.63 -19.37 -1.65
N ARG A 82 -14.68 -19.83 -2.50
CA ARG A 82 -14.47 -21.27 -2.76
C ARG A 82 -14.04 -22.03 -1.49
N LEU A 83 -13.20 -21.42 -0.66
CA LEU A 83 -12.77 -22.01 0.61
C LEU A 83 -13.92 -22.06 1.62
N LYS A 84 -14.71 -21.00 1.76
CA LYS A 84 -15.87 -20.95 2.65
C LYS A 84 -16.95 -21.99 2.31
N GLN A 85 -17.04 -22.43 1.05
CA GLN A 85 -17.94 -23.53 0.66
C GLN A 85 -17.48 -24.90 1.17
N LYS A 86 -16.19 -25.04 1.50
CA LYS A 86 -15.58 -26.32 1.91
C LYS A 86 -15.16 -26.37 3.37
N HIS A 87 -14.92 -25.19 3.96
CA HIS A 87 -14.39 -25.02 5.29
C HIS A 87 -15.22 -24.00 6.06
N GLU A 88 -15.67 -24.36 7.24
CA GLU A 88 -16.40 -23.48 8.13
C GLU A 88 -15.50 -22.35 8.66
N ARG A 89 -14.27 -22.70 9.05
CA ARG A 89 -13.28 -21.78 9.64
C ARG A 89 -12.20 -21.45 8.60
N VAL A 90 -12.12 -20.17 8.22
CA VAL A 90 -11.16 -19.68 7.22
C VAL A 90 -10.41 -18.48 7.75
N PHE A 91 -9.07 -18.59 7.80
CA PHE A 91 -8.13 -17.51 8.05
C PHE A 91 -7.63 -16.93 6.73
N VAL A 92 -7.16 -15.68 6.77
CA VAL A 92 -6.55 -15.03 5.61
C VAL A 92 -5.15 -14.59 5.97
N ALA A 93 -4.18 -14.91 5.12
CA ALA A 93 -2.78 -14.57 5.31
C ALA A 93 -2.24 -13.83 4.08
N GLY A 94 -1.60 -12.69 4.27
CA GLY A 94 -1.09 -11.86 3.18
C GLY A 94 0.35 -11.44 3.36
N PHE A 95 1.14 -11.61 2.28
CA PHE A 95 2.51 -11.15 2.22
C PHE A 95 2.63 -9.89 1.36
N SER A 96 3.25 -8.80 1.87
CA SER A 96 3.54 -7.57 1.13
C SER A 96 2.25 -6.95 0.52
N MET A 97 2.12 -6.84 -0.80
CA MET A 97 0.87 -6.47 -1.48
C MET A 97 -0.30 -7.37 -1.07
N GLY A 98 -0.02 -8.67 -0.87
CA GLY A 98 -1.04 -9.61 -0.37
C GLY A 98 -1.63 -9.17 0.96
N GLY A 99 -0.84 -8.50 1.82
CA GLY A 99 -1.34 -7.88 3.05
C GLY A 99 -2.36 -6.78 2.79
N ALA A 100 -2.14 -5.92 1.78
CA ALA A 100 -3.12 -4.90 1.40
C ALA A 100 -4.41 -5.51 0.84
N LEU A 101 -4.31 -6.58 0.03
CA LEU A 101 -5.48 -7.31 -0.47
C LEU A 101 -6.23 -8.04 0.65
N SER A 102 -5.52 -8.59 1.63
CA SER A 102 -6.10 -9.22 2.83
C SER A 102 -6.86 -8.20 3.69
N LEU A 103 -6.27 -7.02 3.92
CA LEU A 103 -6.94 -5.91 4.62
C LEU A 103 -8.19 -5.44 3.87
N ARG A 104 -8.12 -5.34 2.53
CA ARG A 104 -9.29 -5.02 1.71
C ARG A 104 -10.38 -6.09 1.83
N LEU A 105 -10.04 -7.37 1.83
CA LEU A 105 -11.00 -8.45 2.02
C LEU A 105 -11.61 -8.38 3.43
N ALA A 106 -10.79 -8.16 4.45
CA ALA A 106 -11.24 -8.04 5.84
C ALA A 106 -12.18 -6.84 6.05
N SER A 107 -11.92 -5.70 5.41
CA SER A 107 -12.80 -4.51 5.50
C SER A 107 -14.20 -4.73 4.89
N ILE A 108 -14.36 -5.71 3.99
CA ILE A 108 -15.63 -6.01 3.31
C ILE A 108 -16.30 -7.24 3.91
N ARG A 109 -15.53 -8.29 4.22
CA ARG A 109 -16.01 -9.62 4.62
C ARG A 109 -15.49 -10.07 5.99
N GLY A 110 -15.11 -9.12 6.85
CA GLY A 110 -14.50 -9.41 8.15
C GLY A 110 -15.28 -10.40 9.00
N SER A 111 -16.62 -10.34 9.00
CA SER A 111 -17.48 -11.27 9.75
C SER A 111 -17.37 -12.74 9.32
N GLU A 112 -16.84 -13.01 8.12
CA GLU A 112 -16.68 -14.36 7.58
C GLU A 112 -15.26 -14.93 7.78
N ILE A 113 -14.30 -14.07 8.22
CA ILE A 113 -12.89 -14.39 8.42
C ILE A 113 -12.63 -14.63 9.91
N GLU A 114 -11.95 -15.72 10.26
CA GLU A 114 -11.62 -16.05 11.65
C GLU A 114 -10.52 -15.15 12.23
N GLY A 115 -9.49 -14.89 11.46
CA GLY A 115 -8.35 -14.05 11.83
C GLY A 115 -7.50 -13.71 10.63
N LEU A 116 -6.70 -12.66 10.76
CA LEU A 116 -5.86 -12.09 9.70
C LEU A 116 -4.37 -12.18 10.07
N ILE A 117 -3.55 -12.67 9.14
CA ILE A 117 -2.09 -12.74 9.30
C ILE A 117 -1.43 -11.90 8.21
N LEU A 118 -0.72 -10.87 8.60
CA LEU A 118 -0.06 -9.93 7.68
C LEU A 118 1.45 -10.00 7.88
N ILE A 119 2.18 -10.27 6.80
CA ILE A 119 3.65 -10.37 6.85
C ILE A 119 4.26 -9.32 5.91
N ASN A 120 5.08 -8.43 6.48
CA ASN A 120 5.66 -7.28 5.79
C ASN A 120 4.63 -6.55 4.91
N PRO A 121 3.43 -6.20 5.45
CA PRO A 121 2.33 -5.68 4.66
C PRO A 121 2.68 -4.33 4.04
N ALA A 122 2.36 -4.15 2.75
CA ALA A 122 2.63 -2.93 2.01
C ALA A 122 1.34 -2.14 1.79
N ILE A 123 1.17 -1.01 2.49
CA ILE A 123 0.03 -0.10 2.36
C ILE A 123 0.43 1.35 2.02
N LYS A 124 1.73 1.64 2.00
CA LYS A 124 2.29 2.94 1.61
C LYS A 124 3.73 2.80 1.10
N ASP A 125 4.15 3.78 0.31
CA ASP A 125 5.56 4.03 -0.02
C ASP A 125 5.75 5.54 -0.15
N THR A 126 6.59 6.11 0.71
CA THR A 126 6.79 7.56 0.81
C THR A 126 7.91 8.07 -0.08
N ARG A 127 8.65 7.18 -0.75
CA ARG A 127 9.79 7.55 -1.62
C ARG A 127 9.35 8.46 -2.77
N LEU A 128 10.09 9.54 -3.00
CA LEU A 128 9.74 10.55 -4.01
C LEU A 128 9.51 9.95 -5.41
N ARG A 129 10.34 8.96 -5.80
CA ARG A 129 10.21 8.25 -7.08
C ARG A 129 8.84 7.57 -7.27
N VAL A 130 8.21 7.12 -6.18
CA VAL A 130 6.91 6.47 -6.18
C VAL A 130 5.79 7.47 -6.45
N LYS A 131 5.93 8.70 -5.96
CA LYS A 131 4.99 9.80 -6.24
C LYS A 131 4.95 10.21 -7.72
N LEU A 132 6.01 9.92 -8.47
CA LEU A 132 6.09 10.21 -9.91
C LEU A 132 5.50 9.10 -10.80
N VAL A 133 5.20 7.93 -10.26
CA VAL A 133 4.68 6.78 -11.03
C VAL A 133 3.40 7.11 -11.81
N PRO A 134 2.40 7.84 -11.26
CA PRO A 134 1.19 8.19 -12.01
C PRO A 134 1.46 8.96 -13.30
N LEU A 135 2.56 9.70 -13.37
CA LEU A 135 3.01 10.42 -14.57
C LEU A 135 3.89 9.52 -15.45
N LEU A 136 4.89 8.85 -14.86
CA LEU A 136 5.88 8.06 -15.58
C LEU A 136 5.28 6.85 -16.30
N LYS A 137 4.18 6.26 -15.82
CA LYS A 137 3.50 5.11 -16.43
C LYS A 137 3.04 5.34 -17.88
N TYR A 138 2.89 6.59 -18.31
CA TYR A 138 2.53 6.94 -19.69
C TYR A 138 3.76 7.05 -20.61
N LEU A 139 4.93 7.24 -20.04
CA LEU A 139 6.19 7.41 -20.77
C LEU A 139 7.01 6.11 -20.82
N VAL A 140 6.96 5.33 -19.74
CA VAL A 140 7.76 4.11 -19.58
C VAL A 140 6.89 2.98 -19.05
N GLY A 141 6.91 1.82 -19.73
CA GLY A 141 6.09 0.66 -19.33
C GLY A 141 6.56 0.02 -18.01
N SER A 142 7.86 0.05 -17.73
CA SER A 142 8.44 -0.56 -16.53
C SER A 142 9.80 0.04 -16.18
N ILE A 143 10.19 -0.05 -14.92
CA ILE A 143 11.53 0.30 -14.43
C ILE A 143 12.27 -0.95 -13.95
N LYS A 144 13.57 -0.86 -13.65
CA LYS A 144 14.33 -1.96 -13.04
C LYS A 144 13.67 -2.33 -11.71
N GLY A 145 13.29 -3.58 -11.56
CA GLY A 145 12.72 -4.13 -10.33
C GLY A 145 13.77 -4.41 -9.28
N SER A 146 13.31 -4.63 -8.04
CA SER A 146 14.14 -5.19 -6.98
C SER A 146 14.45 -6.66 -7.28
N ARG A 147 15.60 -7.15 -6.80
CA ARG A 147 15.84 -8.60 -6.68
C ARG A 147 15.03 -9.11 -5.49
N SER A 148 14.90 -10.45 -5.37
CA SER A 148 14.39 -11.04 -4.14
C SER A 148 15.17 -10.50 -2.95
N ASP A 149 14.49 -9.84 -2.02
CA ASP A 149 15.07 -9.31 -0.80
C ASP A 149 14.99 -10.40 0.27
N VAL A 150 16.04 -11.21 0.34
CA VAL A 150 16.21 -12.38 1.21
C VAL A 150 17.64 -12.40 1.69
N ALA A 151 17.85 -12.57 3.01
CA ALA A 151 19.17 -12.60 3.64
C ALA A 151 19.91 -13.93 3.37
N ALA A 152 19.16 -15.02 3.21
CA ALA A 152 19.70 -16.33 2.90
C ALA A 152 20.47 -16.34 1.56
N PRO A 153 21.60 -17.05 1.45
CA PRO A 153 22.41 -17.07 0.24
C PRO A 153 21.71 -17.78 -0.92
N ASN A 154 21.88 -17.24 -2.14
CA ASN A 154 21.33 -17.79 -3.38
C ASN A 154 19.81 -18.05 -3.37
N PRO A 155 18.98 -17.05 -2.97
CA PRO A 155 17.56 -17.25 -2.90
C PRO A 155 16.99 -17.59 -4.29
N PRO A 156 15.98 -18.46 -4.36
CA PRO A 156 15.28 -18.75 -5.61
C PRO A 156 14.59 -17.48 -6.12
N ARG A 157 14.57 -17.33 -7.44
CA ARG A 157 13.92 -16.16 -8.05
C ARG A 157 12.44 -16.44 -8.23
N HIS A 158 11.60 -15.66 -7.53
CA HIS A 158 10.14 -15.74 -7.62
C HIS A 158 9.48 -14.43 -8.05
N SER A 159 10.25 -13.47 -8.56
CA SER A 159 9.75 -12.16 -8.97
C SER A 159 10.27 -11.71 -10.32
N TYR A 160 9.55 -10.80 -10.97
CA TYR A 160 9.99 -10.16 -12.20
C TYR A 160 11.23 -9.28 -11.96
N LEU A 161 12.09 -9.19 -13.01
CA LEU A 161 13.26 -8.30 -12.99
C LEU A 161 12.88 -6.82 -13.21
N ARG A 162 11.65 -6.57 -13.58
CA ARG A 162 11.12 -5.24 -13.89
C ARG A 162 9.84 -5.00 -13.14
N THR A 163 9.65 -3.77 -12.67
CA THR A 163 8.43 -3.30 -12.01
C THR A 163 7.53 -2.66 -13.06
N PRO A 164 6.35 -3.23 -13.36
CA PRO A 164 5.39 -2.66 -14.31
C PRO A 164 4.71 -1.44 -13.71
N LEU A 165 4.82 -0.27 -14.37
CA LEU A 165 4.40 1.00 -13.76
C LEU A 165 2.89 1.22 -13.73
N LYS A 166 2.12 0.69 -14.70
CA LYS A 166 0.66 0.79 -14.66
C LYS A 166 0.07 -0.07 -13.54
N ALA A 167 0.59 -1.29 -13.38
CA ALA A 167 0.21 -2.17 -12.28
C ALA A 167 0.60 -1.56 -10.92
N PHE A 168 1.77 -0.94 -10.83
CA PHE A 168 2.21 -0.27 -9.60
C PHE A 168 1.37 0.97 -9.26
N ASP A 169 0.96 1.77 -10.26
CA ASP A 169 -0.02 2.85 -10.06
C ASP A 169 -1.36 2.31 -9.56
N SER A 170 -1.78 1.15 -10.09
CA SER A 170 -2.99 0.48 -9.61
C SER A 170 -2.86 0.03 -8.15
N LEU A 171 -1.70 -0.51 -7.76
CA LEU A 171 -1.40 -0.86 -6.36
C LEU A 171 -1.45 0.37 -5.43
N GLN A 172 -0.94 1.52 -5.87
CA GLN A 172 -1.01 2.75 -5.07
C GLN A 172 -2.46 3.18 -4.77
N LYS A 173 -3.39 2.94 -5.71
CA LYS A 173 -4.82 3.21 -5.51
C LYS A 173 -5.44 2.26 -4.48
N LEU A 174 -5.05 0.97 -4.50
CA LEU A 174 -5.43 0.03 -3.45
C LEU A 174 -4.91 0.50 -2.09
N TRP A 175 -3.65 0.91 -1.99
CA TRP A 175 -3.07 1.41 -0.75
C TRP A 175 -3.82 2.62 -0.17
N ALA A 176 -4.24 3.55 -1.04
CA ALA A 176 -5.02 4.70 -0.60
C ALA A 176 -6.37 4.28 -0.01
N LEU A 177 -7.07 3.37 -0.69
CA LEU A 177 -8.35 2.83 -0.23
C LEU A 177 -8.21 2.03 1.07
N VAL A 178 -7.21 1.14 1.15
CA VAL A 178 -6.97 0.33 2.36
C VAL A 178 -6.71 1.22 3.57
N ARG A 179 -5.89 2.28 3.45
CA ARG A 179 -5.63 3.19 4.57
C ARG A 179 -6.87 3.96 5.03
N GLN A 180 -7.80 4.26 4.13
CA GLN A 180 -9.08 4.87 4.48
C GLN A 180 -9.98 3.91 5.26
N ASP A 181 -9.90 2.61 4.94
CA ASP A 181 -10.81 1.58 5.43
C ASP A 181 -10.21 0.74 6.59
N LEU A 182 -9.01 1.07 7.10
CA LEU A 182 -8.37 0.29 8.18
C LEU A 182 -9.27 0.14 9.41
N TYR A 183 -10.00 1.19 9.80
CA TYR A 183 -10.92 1.18 10.93
C TYR A 183 -12.07 0.17 10.78
N LEU A 184 -12.31 -0.35 9.56
CA LEU A 184 -13.29 -1.42 9.32
C LEU A 184 -12.76 -2.81 9.66
N VAL A 185 -11.47 -2.96 9.93
CA VAL A 185 -10.84 -4.24 10.30
C VAL A 185 -10.89 -4.38 11.81
N ASP A 186 -11.68 -5.34 12.30
CA ASP A 186 -12.01 -5.55 13.71
C ASP A 186 -11.81 -6.99 14.18
N LEU A 187 -11.28 -7.85 13.33
CA LEU A 187 -11.03 -9.26 13.62
C LEU A 187 -9.65 -9.47 14.24
N PRO A 188 -9.38 -10.61 14.92
CA PRO A 188 -8.07 -10.94 15.44
C PRO A 188 -6.98 -10.80 14.37
N LEU A 189 -5.88 -10.14 14.72
CA LEU A 189 -4.85 -9.72 13.77
C LEU A 189 -3.44 -10.11 14.27
N MET A 190 -2.69 -10.81 13.43
CA MET A 190 -1.25 -10.97 13.59
C MET A 190 -0.52 -10.11 12.54
N VAL A 191 0.38 -9.26 12.98
CA VAL A 191 1.24 -8.43 12.11
C VAL A 191 2.69 -8.81 12.34
N GLY A 192 3.32 -9.43 11.34
CA GLY A 192 4.73 -9.76 11.35
C GLY A 192 5.52 -8.84 10.41
N TYR A 193 6.67 -8.33 10.88
CA TYR A 193 7.54 -7.51 10.04
C TYR A 193 9.02 -7.74 10.33
N SER A 194 9.84 -7.57 9.29
CA SER A 194 11.29 -7.65 9.37
C SER A 194 11.87 -6.27 9.65
N ILE A 195 12.73 -6.16 10.67
CA ILE A 195 13.44 -4.90 10.97
C ILE A 195 14.45 -4.52 9.88
N ASN A 196 14.88 -5.48 9.08
CA ASN A 196 15.84 -5.33 7.99
C ASN A 196 15.17 -5.41 6.60
N ASP A 197 13.90 -5.04 6.47
CA ASP A 197 13.19 -5.00 5.20
C ASP A 197 13.66 -3.81 4.34
N HIS A 198 14.23 -4.09 3.15
CA HIS A 198 14.70 -3.06 2.21
C HIS A 198 13.65 -2.67 1.14
N VAL A 199 12.50 -3.34 1.14
CA VAL A 199 11.41 -3.14 0.16
C VAL A 199 10.28 -2.35 0.76
N VAL A 200 9.77 -2.78 1.91
CA VAL A 200 8.66 -2.18 2.65
C VAL A 200 9.16 -1.68 3.99
N ASP A 201 9.01 -0.40 4.23
CA ASP A 201 9.39 0.23 5.50
C ASP A 201 8.50 -0.33 6.64
N PRO A 202 9.06 -0.77 7.79
CA PRO A 202 8.31 -1.32 8.92
C PRO A 202 7.20 -0.41 9.44
N SER A 203 7.29 0.91 9.24
CA SER A 203 6.22 1.85 9.57
C SER A 203 4.89 1.59 8.84
N ASN A 204 4.86 0.69 7.85
CA ASN A 204 3.61 0.19 7.28
C ASN A 204 2.82 -0.62 8.30
N SER A 205 3.51 -1.46 9.08
CA SER A 205 2.91 -2.27 10.16
C SER A 205 2.41 -1.39 11.30
N GLU A 206 3.18 -0.38 11.71
CA GLU A 206 2.74 0.61 12.72
C GLU A 206 1.44 1.32 12.30
N VAL A 207 1.36 1.80 11.05
CA VAL A 207 0.12 2.44 10.54
C VAL A 207 -1.07 1.48 10.56
N ILE A 208 -0.87 0.18 10.29
CA ILE A 208 -1.95 -0.80 10.36
C ILE A 208 -2.39 -0.96 11.81
N ILE A 209 -1.47 -1.24 12.73
CA ILE A 209 -1.72 -1.47 14.15
C ILE A 209 -2.46 -0.27 14.78
N ASP A 210 -2.02 0.95 14.47
CA ASP A 210 -2.57 2.18 15.03
C ASP A 210 -3.97 2.55 14.51
N ASN A 211 -4.42 1.98 13.38
CA ASN A 211 -5.66 2.42 12.72
C ASN A 211 -6.70 1.33 12.51
N VAL A 212 -6.43 0.07 12.82
CA VAL A 212 -7.45 -0.99 12.83
C VAL A 212 -8.29 -0.92 14.10
N SER A 213 -9.50 -1.49 14.06
CA SER A 213 -10.37 -1.62 15.24
C SER A 213 -10.23 -2.98 15.94
N SER A 214 -9.25 -3.79 15.54
CA SER A 214 -8.96 -5.07 16.19
C SER A 214 -8.55 -4.84 17.65
N VAL A 215 -9.18 -5.57 18.58
CA VAL A 215 -8.84 -5.52 20.02
C VAL A 215 -7.68 -6.43 20.35
N ASP A 216 -7.51 -7.50 19.59
CA ASP A 216 -6.43 -8.45 19.77
C ASP A 216 -5.47 -8.38 18.58
N ILE A 217 -4.29 -7.83 18.83
CA ILE A 217 -3.23 -7.66 17.84
C ILE A 217 -1.96 -8.31 18.36
N ARG A 218 -1.52 -9.35 17.64
CA ARG A 218 -0.24 -9.99 17.88
C ARG A 218 0.83 -9.41 16.96
N GLU A 219 1.83 -8.80 17.53
CA GLU A 219 3.00 -8.28 16.81
C GLU A 219 4.14 -9.29 16.83
N VAL A 220 4.75 -9.57 15.67
CA VAL A 220 5.88 -10.50 15.51
C VAL A 220 7.02 -9.80 14.77
N VAL A 221 8.20 -9.77 15.38
CA VAL A 221 9.39 -9.12 14.80
C VAL A 221 10.36 -10.19 14.28
N PHE A 222 10.75 -10.07 13.00
CA PHE A 222 11.75 -10.93 12.37
C PHE A 222 13.11 -10.21 12.30
N GLU A 223 14.09 -10.74 13.01
CA GLU A 223 15.40 -10.07 13.17
C GLU A 223 16.44 -10.51 12.13
N ARG A 224 16.31 -11.73 11.58
CA ARG A 224 17.31 -12.34 10.71
C ARG A 224 16.93 -12.35 9.24
N SER A 225 15.65 -12.09 8.95
CA SER A 225 15.11 -12.10 7.60
C SER A 225 14.98 -10.70 7.03
N PHE A 226 15.03 -10.62 5.68
CA PHE A 226 14.69 -9.41 4.94
C PHE A 226 13.19 -9.44 4.54
N HIS A 227 12.84 -8.85 3.39
CA HIS A 227 11.43 -8.68 2.99
C HIS A 227 10.66 -10.00 2.90
N ASN A 228 11.22 -11.04 2.27
CA ASN A 228 10.50 -12.30 2.09
C ASN A 228 10.89 -13.34 3.14
N VAL A 229 10.26 -13.24 4.31
CA VAL A 229 10.47 -14.15 5.45
C VAL A 229 10.17 -15.62 5.10
N ALA A 230 9.22 -15.87 4.20
CA ALA A 230 8.86 -17.24 3.79
C ALA A 230 9.96 -17.99 3.01
N LEU A 231 11.00 -17.29 2.58
CA LEU A 231 12.17 -17.82 1.88
C LEU A 231 13.47 -17.59 2.65
N ASP A 232 13.39 -17.18 3.91
CA ASP A 232 14.52 -16.68 4.66
C ASP A 232 14.69 -17.36 6.03
N TYR A 233 15.60 -16.87 6.86
CA TYR A 233 16.05 -17.48 8.09
C TYR A 233 14.98 -17.60 9.20
N ASP A 234 13.94 -16.78 9.19
CA ASP A 234 12.88 -16.79 10.20
C ASP A 234 11.61 -17.55 9.75
N LEU A 235 11.71 -18.37 8.69
CA LEU A 235 10.59 -19.16 8.20
C LEU A 235 9.97 -20.04 9.30
N ASP A 236 10.81 -20.70 10.13
CA ASP A 236 10.31 -21.56 11.20
C ASP A 236 9.55 -20.77 12.28
N ILE A 237 10.02 -19.55 12.59
CA ILE A 237 9.33 -18.62 13.49
C ILE A 237 7.99 -18.20 12.88
N LEU A 238 7.99 -17.85 11.60
CA LEU A 238 6.76 -17.48 10.88
C LEU A 238 5.70 -18.58 10.91
N ILE A 239 6.11 -19.83 10.67
CA ILE A 239 5.21 -21.00 10.70
C ILE A 239 4.65 -21.19 12.11
N GLU A 240 5.51 -21.17 13.14
CA GLU A 240 5.11 -21.41 14.53
C GLU A 240 4.20 -20.30 15.06
N GLU A 241 4.53 -19.03 14.84
CA GLU A 241 3.69 -17.91 15.26
C GLU A 241 2.33 -17.91 14.56
N SER A 242 2.31 -18.26 13.27
CA SER A 242 1.05 -18.42 12.54
C SER A 242 0.21 -19.56 13.15
N ARG A 243 0.82 -20.70 13.50
CA ARG A 243 0.15 -21.83 14.14
C ARG A 243 -0.44 -21.45 15.50
N VAL A 244 0.37 -20.81 16.33
CA VAL A 244 -0.04 -20.38 17.67
C VAL A 244 -1.21 -19.40 17.56
N PHE A 245 -1.10 -18.37 16.72
CA PHE A 245 -2.16 -17.40 16.49
C PHE A 245 -3.47 -18.06 16.02
N ILE A 246 -3.41 -18.98 15.04
CA ILE A 246 -4.60 -19.70 14.55
C ILE A 246 -5.25 -20.50 15.69
N ASN A 247 -4.46 -21.22 16.49
CA ASN A 247 -4.99 -22.03 17.57
C ASN A 247 -5.60 -21.19 18.71
N ASP A 248 -4.98 -20.07 19.07
CA ASP A 248 -5.47 -19.16 20.12
C ASP A 248 -6.83 -18.54 19.69
N VAL A 249 -6.97 -18.14 18.42
CA VAL A 249 -8.26 -17.69 17.88
C VAL A 249 -9.32 -18.81 17.89
N LEU A 250 -8.93 -20.04 17.55
CA LEU A 250 -9.85 -21.18 17.52
C LEU A 250 -10.30 -21.62 18.93
N SER A 251 -9.43 -21.47 19.93
CA SER A 251 -9.74 -21.80 21.33
C SER A 251 -10.61 -20.73 22.03
N GLY A 252 -10.75 -19.54 21.41
CA GLY A 252 -11.44 -18.39 21.99
C GLY A 252 -10.59 -17.66 23.05
N GLU A 253 -9.27 -17.87 23.06
CA GLU A 253 -8.33 -17.12 23.91
C GLU A 253 -8.10 -15.69 23.37
N VAL A 254 -8.52 -15.45 22.13
CA VAL A 254 -8.41 -14.17 21.40
C VAL A 254 -9.79 -13.61 21.14
N GLU A 255 -10.05 -12.41 21.66
CA GLU A 255 -11.37 -11.77 21.54
C GLU A 255 -11.51 -11.03 20.19
N ARG A 256 -12.70 -11.13 19.60
CA ARG A 256 -13.16 -10.21 18.55
C ARG A 256 -13.67 -8.92 19.18
N SER A 257 -13.40 -7.78 18.53
CA SER A 257 -14.13 -6.56 18.87
C SER A 257 -15.62 -6.80 18.60
N ASP A 258 -16.44 -6.73 19.65
CA ASP A 258 -17.87 -6.91 19.51
C ASP A 258 -18.52 -5.63 18.99
N ARG A 259 -18.38 -5.37 17.67
CA ARG A 259 -19.07 -4.24 17.02
C ARG A 259 -20.59 -4.34 17.21
N GLY A 260 -21.14 -5.53 17.20
CA GLY A 260 -22.56 -5.73 17.46
C GLY A 260 -22.96 -5.22 18.85
N SER A 261 -22.10 -5.40 19.85
CA SER A 261 -22.31 -4.86 21.20
C SER A 261 -22.12 -3.33 21.23
N LEU A 262 -21.13 -2.80 20.52
CA LEU A 262 -20.90 -1.34 20.43
C LEU A 262 -22.04 -0.65 19.67
N ASP A 263 -22.47 -1.20 18.54
CA ASP A 263 -23.61 -0.70 17.78
C ASP A 263 -24.91 -0.79 18.59
N ALA A 264 -25.15 -1.91 19.31
CA ALA A 264 -26.29 -2.07 20.21
C ALA A 264 -26.21 -1.10 21.41
N GLN A 265 -25.03 -0.84 21.96
CA GLN A 265 -24.83 0.16 23.01
C GLN A 265 -25.05 1.57 22.48
N PHE A 266 -24.56 1.88 21.29
CA PHE A 266 -24.76 3.17 20.62
C PHE A 266 -26.26 3.39 20.30
N GLU A 267 -26.94 2.42 19.74
CA GLU A 267 -28.40 2.44 19.51
C GLU A 267 -29.17 2.56 20.82
N SER A 268 -28.73 1.88 21.90
CA SER A 268 -29.32 2.02 23.23
C SER A 268 -29.13 3.43 23.80
N ILE A 269 -27.96 4.03 23.57
CA ILE A 269 -27.67 5.42 23.99
C ILE A 269 -28.53 6.40 23.16
N ILE A 270 -28.62 6.21 21.85
CA ILE A 270 -29.44 7.07 20.98
C ILE A 270 -30.93 6.91 21.29
N SER A 271 -31.41 5.71 21.49
CA SER A 271 -32.81 5.48 21.84
C SER A 271 -33.17 5.96 23.26
N GLY A 272 -32.17 6.06 24.15
CA GLY A 272 -32.32 6.67 25.47
C GLY A 272 -32.19 8.19 25.49
N LEU A 273 -31.63 8.79 24.47
CA LEU A 273 -31.67 10.22 24.23
C LEU A 273 -33.03 10.56 23.63
N SER A 274 -34.00 10.90 24.49
CA SER A 274 -35.21 11.57 24.05
C SER A 274 -34.80 12.94 23.49
N LEU A 275 -34.60 12.99 22.17
CA LEU A 275 -34.47 14.26 21.47
C LEU A 275 -35.83 14.93 21.60
N ASP A 276 -35.91 15.93 22.47
CA ASP A 276 -37.08 16.76 22.60
C ASP A 276 -37.24 17.56 21.29
N GLU A 277 -38.09 17.07 20.40
CA GLU A 277 -38.41 17.74 19.12
C GLU A 277 -39.01 19.14 19.31
N SER A 278 -39.24 19.57 20.60
CA SER A 278 -39.75 20.89 20.93
C SER A 278 -38.67 21.91 21.27
N ALA A 279 -37.39 21.52 21.29
CA ALA A 279 -36.30 22.48 21.51
C ALA A 279 -35.95 23.18 20.20
N PRO A 280 -36.30 24.42 19.99
CA PRO A 280 -35.88 25.16 18.80
C PRO A 280 -34.39 25.49 18.95
N THR A 281 -33.71 25.42 17.83
CA THR A 281 -32.32 25.82 17.66
C THR A 281 -31.32 24.94 18.41
N THR A 282 -31.04 23.80 17.85
CA THR A 282 -29.99 22.91 18.30
C THR A 282 -28.76 23.04 17.43
N PHE A 283 -27.73 22.42 17.89
CA PHE A 283 -26.38 22.24 17.37
C PHE A 283 -26.19 22.43 15.82
N LEU A 284 -27.18 22.12 14.98
CA LEU A 284 -27.14 22.43 13.54
C LEU A 284 -27.26 23.93 13.25
N ASP A 285 -28.11 24.66 13.99
CA ASP A 285 -28.23 26.13 13.85
C ASP A 285 -27.03 26.84 14.48
N GLU A 286 -26.40 26.24 15.52
CA GLU A 286 -25.12 26.71 16.05
C GLU A 286 -23.98 26.43 15.05
N LEU A 287 -23.98 25.27 14.37
CA LEU A 287 -23.03 24.96 13.28
C LEU A 287 -23.24 25.88 12.07
N GLU A 288 -24.49 26.17 11.67
CA GLU A 288 -24.76 27.18 10.63
C GLU A 288 -24.35 28.59 11.02
N GLN A 289 -24.48 28.95 12.31
CA GLN A 289 -23.96 30.21 12.84
C GLN A 289 -22.44 30.23 12.91
N LEU A 290 -21.79 29.11 13.25
CA LEU A 290 -20.33 28.97 13.22
C LEU A 290 -19.81 29.00 11.79
N ASP A 291 -20.46 28.31 10.82
CA ASP A 291 -20.14 28.42 9.39
C ASP A 291 -20.35 29.83 8.84
N ALA A 292 -21.30 30.60 9.40
CA ALA A 292 -21.51 32.01 9.04
C ALA A 292 -20.42 32.93 9.62
N ILE A 293 -19.82 32.56 10.77
CA ILE A 293 -18.74 33.30 11.44
C ILE A 293 -17.38 32.87 10.89
N GLU A 294 -17.17 31.57 10.57
CA GLU A 294 -16.02 31.04 9.88
C GLU A 294 -16.22 30.95 8.36
N LYS A 295 -16.92 31.84 7.71
CA LYS A 295 -16.45 32.28 6.41
C LYS A 295 -15.13 32.96 6.66
N TYR A 296 -14.09 32.16 6.78
CA TYR A 296 -12.73 32.60 6.54
C TYR A 296 -12.84 33.56 5.36
N PRO A 297 -12.56 34.85 5.49
CA PRO A 297 -12.40 35.67 4.33
C PRO A 297 -11.29 34.94 3.60
N GLY A 298 -11.67 34.16 2.58
CA GLY A 298 -10.69 33.50 1.75
C GLY A 298 -9.71 34.60 1.47
N ASP A 299 -8.53 34.49 2.04
CA ASP A 299 -7.42 35.34 1.69
C ASP A 299 -7.29 35.08 0.19
N ASN A 300 -8.04 35.87 -0.58
CA ASN A 300 -7.79 36.12 -1.99
C ASN A 300 -6.44 36.87 -2.04
N LYS A 301 -5.40 36.28 -1.44
CA LYS A 301 -4.04 36.59 -1.78
C LYS A 301 -3.95 36.19 -3.24
N ALA A 302 -4.16 37.18 -4.10
CA ALA A 302 -3.77 37.09 -5.51
C ALA A 302 -2.42 36.37 -5.51
N LEU A 303 -2.35 35.25 -6.24
CA LEU A 303 -1.12 34.47 -6.37
C LEU A 303 0.06 35.45 -6.47
N PRO A 304 1.09 35.35 -5.64
CA PRO A 304 2.17 36.32 -5.58
C PRO A 304 2.66 36.53 -7.03
N GLN A 305 2.69 37.80 -7.46
CA GLN A 305 3.11 38.11 -8.83
C GLN A 305 4.58 37.68 -8.96
N LEU A 306 4.79 36.61 -9.70
CA LEU A 306 6.14 36.12 -9.99
C LEU A 306 6.97 37.24 -10.60
N SER A 307 8.16 37.45 -10.08
CA SER A 307 9.15 38.37 -10.67
C SER A 307 9.48 37.94 -12.10
N SER A 308 10.01 38.84 -12.89
CA SER A 308 10.44 38.54 -14.28
C SER A 308 11.43 37.37 -14.36
N ILE A 309 12.31 37.25 -13.34
CA ILE A 309 13.29 36.16 -13.24
C ILE A 309 12.60 34.84 -12.86
N GLN A 310 11.61 34.84 -11.96
CA GLN A 310 10.85 33.68 -11.61
C GLN A 310 10.01 33.16 -12.78
N ARG A 311 9.44 34.06 -13.59
CA ARG A 311 8.74 33.66 -14.83
C ARG A 311 9.68 33.06 -15.84
N ALA A 312 10.88 33.64 -16.02
CA ALA A 312 11.88 33.09 -16.92
C ALA A 312 12.41 31.73 -16.45
N ALA A 313 12.65 31.56 -15.15
CA ALA A 313 13.04 30.31 -14.56
C ALA A 313 11.95 29.22 -14.78
N LEU A 314 10.69 29.55 -14.55
CA LEU A 314 9.54 28.64 -14.75
C LEU A 314 9.40 28.25 -16.24
N LEU A 315 9.55 29.22 -17.15
CA LEU A 315 9.54 28.96 -18.60
C LEU A 315 10.71 28.07 -19.03
N GLY A 316 11.90 28.22 -18.46
CA GLY A 316 13.03 27.34 -18.73
C GLY A 316 12.82 25.92 -18.21
N VAL A 317 12.36 25.79 -16.97
CA VAL A 317 12.16 24.47 -16.32
C VAL A 317 11.01 23.67 -16.95
N ILE A 318 9.95 24.33 -17.40
CA ILE A 318 8.79 23.66 -18.03
C ILE A 318 8.94 23.64 -19.56
N GLY A 319 9.27 24.77 -20.17
CA GLY A 319 9.33 24.92 -21.62
C GLY A 319 10.51 24.16 -22.24
N GLY A 320 11.64 24.05 -21.55
CA GLY A 320 12.80 23.29 -22.01
C GLY A 320 12.49 21.82 -22.28
N PRO A 321 11.98 21.05 -21.31
CA PRO A 321 11.55 19.68 -21.52
C PRO A 321 10.43 19.52 -22.55
N LEU A 322 9.46 20.43 -22.59
CA LEU A 322 8.38 20.42 -23.58
C LEU A 322 8.94 20.59 -25.01
N TYR A 323 9.89 21.47 -25.19
CA TYR A 323 10.58 21.65 -26.48
C TYR A 323 11.35 20.37 -26.89
N ILE A 324 12.10 19.75 -25.96
CA ILE A 324 12.81 18.49 -26.23
C ILE A 324 11.83 17.39 -26.67
N ILE A 325 10.70 17.27 -25.99
CA ILE A 325 9.64 16.32 -26.33
C ILE A 325 9.05 16.62 -27.71
N ALA A 326 8.76 17.89 -28.02
CA ALA A 326 8.23 18.31 -29.31
C ALA A 326 9.20 17.97 -30.46
N VAL A 327 10.49 18.17 -30.28
CA VAL A 327 11.50 17.83 -31.29
C VAL A 327 11.65 16.33 -31.46
N GLN A 328 11.78 15.58 -30.36
CA GLN A 328 12.07 14.14 -30.42
C GLN A 328 10.87 13.26 -30.75
N ILE A 329 9.67 13.65 -30.34
CA ILE A 329 8.45 12.83 -30.51
C ILE A 329 7.62 13.32 -31.70
N LEU A 330 7.48 14.65 -31.86
CA LEU A 330 6.62 15.23 -32.88
C LEU A 330 7.38 15.70 -34.13
N GLY A 331 8.72 15.64 -34.11
CA GLY A 331 9.57 16.13 -35.21
C GLY A 331 9.50 17.65 -35.43
N LEU A 332 9.02 18.42 -34.44
CA LEU A 332 8.79 19.87 -34.52
C LEU A 332 10.07 20.62 -34.13
N ASP A 333 11.11 20.57 -34.97
CA ASP A 333 12.33 21.35 -34.76
C ASP A 333 12.18 22.78 -35.33
N LEU A 334 11.56 23.65 -34.53
CA LEU A 334 11.25 25.04 -34.92
C LEU A 334 12.51 25.92 -35.17
N LEU A 335 13.67 25.52 -34.64
CA LEU A 335 14.92 26.31 -34.73
C LEU A 335 15.97 25.60 -35.55
N GLY A 336 15.77 24.38 -36.05
CA GLY A 336 16.75 23.60 -36.78
C GLY A 336 17.99 23.20 -36.00
N LEU A 337 17.92 23.27 -34.66
CA LEU A 337 19.02 23.00 -33.74
C LEU A 337 18.81 21.70 -32.93
N GLY A 338 17.79 20.91 -33.26
CA GLY A 338 17.42 19.70 -32.52
C GLY A 338 16.99 20.01 -31.08
N PRO A 339 17.22 19.11 -30.14
CA PRO A 339 16.77 19.27 -28.76
C PRO A 339 17.60 20.23 -27.89
N TRP A 340 18.74 20.71 -28.40
CA TRP A 340 19.70 21.53 -27.65
C TRP A 340 19.12 22.79 -27.02
N PRO A 341 18.30 23.61 -27.73
CA PRO A 341 17.71 24.80 -27.13
C PRO A 341 16.87 24.50 -25.88
N GLY A 342 16.13 23.38 -25.89
CA GLY A 342 15.37 22.92 -24.74
C GLY A 342 16.26 22.53 -23.55
N GLY A 343 17.38 21.86 -23.82
CA GLY A 343 18.38 21.51 -22.80
C GLY A 343 19.00 22.74 -22.15
N ILE A 344 19.39 23.71 -22.94
CA ILE A 344 19.96 24.99 -22.47
C ILE A 344 18.91 25.75 -21.62
N ALA A 345 17.68 25.84 -22.10
CA ALA A 345 16.60 26.53 -21.40
C ALA A 345 16.31 25.88 -20.04
N LEU A 346 16.30 24.53 -19.97
CA LEU A 346 16.10 23.76 -18.72
C LEU A 346 17.23 24.08 -17.72
N VAL A 347 18.49 23.99 -18.14
CA VAL A 347 19.65 24.25 -17.27
C VAL A 347 19.65 25.69 -16.76
N ALA A 348 19.40 26.65 -17.66
CA ALA A 348 19.32 28.07 -17.29
C ALA A 348 18.17 28.35 -16.33
N GLY A 349 17.00 27.70 -16.52
CA GLY A 349 15.85 27.82 -15.65
C GLY A 349 16.12 27.27 -14.26
N ILE A 350 16.76 26.10 -14.16
CA ILE A 350 17.18 25.49 -12.88
C ILE A 350 18.17 26.42 -12.17
N PHE A 351 19.16 26.95 -12.87
CA PHE A 351 20.16 27.85 -12.28
C PHE A 351 19.55 29.14 -11.77
N ALA A 352 18.64 29.76 -12.53
CA ALA A 352 17.91 30.96 -12.13
C ALA A 352 17.01 30.68 -10.87
N PHE A 353 16.43 29.51 -10.78
CA PHE A 353 15.63 29.08 -9.62
C PHE A 353 16.50 28.98 -8.36
N PHE A 354 17.63 28.29 -8.42
CA PHE A 354 18.55 28.16 -7.28
C PHE A 354 19.27 29.48 -6.93
N TYR A 355 19.53 30.34 -7.91
CA TYR A 355 20.17 31.65 -7.65
C TYR A 355 19.31 32.58 -6.81
N GLN A 356 17.98 32.42 -6.84
CA GLN A 356 17.03 33.19 -6.01
C GLN A 356 16.82 32.62 -4.62
N ILE A 357 17.23 31.38 -4.33
CA ILE A 357 17.28 30.85 -2.98
C ILE A 357 18.60 31.26 -2.33
N LYS A 358 18.84 32.57 -2.19
CA LYS A 358 19.81 33.05 -1.19
C LYS A 358 19.11 33.00 0.16
N PRO A 359 19.73 32.42 1.22
CA PRO A 359 19.26 32.65 2.57
C PRO A 359 19.34 34.16 2.80
N ASP A 360 18.24 34.76 3.26
CA ASP A 360 18.27 36.09 3.80
C ASP A 360 19.34 36.11 4.89
N ALA A 361 20.35 36.94 4.68
CA ALA A 361 21.35 37.20 5.70
C ALA A 361 20.62 37.87 6.85
N ASP A 362 20.85 37.35 8.04
CA ASP A 362 20.36 37.84 9.32
C ASP A 362 20.32 39.37 9.33
N GLU A 363 19.11 39.95 9.42
CA GLU A 363 18.97 41.28 9.98
C GLU A 363 19.11 41.13 11.49
N ASP A 364 20.23 41.61 12.02
CA ASP A 364 20.51 41.77 13.42
C ASP A 364 19.35 42.53 14.09
N GLY A 365 18.54 41.84 14.84
CA GLY A 365 17.58 42.38 15.76
C GLY A 365 18.27 42.67 17.06
N ASP A 366 18.53 43.94 17.26
CA ASP A 366 18.96 44.62 18.49
C ASP A 366 18.29 44.04 19.75
N GLY A 367 19.14 43.58 20.68
CA GLY A 367 18.74 43.18 21.99
C GLY A 367 18.44 44.40 22.86
N SER A 368 17.23 44.49 23.39
CA SER A 368 17.01 45.24 24.63
C SER A 368 16.12 44.45 25.58
N ALA A 369 16.73 44.15 26.70
CA ALA A 369 16.11 43.68 27.92
C ALA A 369 14.98 44.58 28.41
N ILE A 370 13.91 44.01 28.90
CA ILE A 370 13.46 44.12 30.32
C ILE A 370 12.53 42.91 30.57
#